data_05727423296770edb17636579b5a38ad
#
_entry.id   05727423296770edb17636579b5a38ad
#
_cell.length_a   1.000
_cell.length_b   1.000
_cell.length_c   1.000
_cell.angle_alpha   90.00
_cell.angle_beta   90.00
_cell.angle_gamma   90.00
#
_symmetry.space_group_name_H-M   'P 1'
#
loop_
_entity.id
_entity.type
_entity.pdbx_description
1 polymer ?
#
loop_
_entity_poly.entity_id
_entity_poly.type
_entity_poly.pdbx_seq_one_letter_code
_entity_poly.pdbx_strand_id
1 'polypeptide(L)'
;MKRWAVIFVTMLSMTVVLVPMAQAADEVVGRVVYHTQKQETMEVGDGPGHIMGVAQQSGLTFYTKGPASGQIATRMANLYYDVVNWKGNFRAYIVDTFQDGSTLIYSATGTITPVGDGNRAVFEGTYEITGGEGRFEGKKGKGTFKGERIGSPKTGGDSYADFTGTEWK
;
A
#
# COMPACT_ATOMS: atom_id res chain seq x y z
N MET A 1 21.94 -79.19 19.44
CA MET A 1 22.53 -77.80 19.30
C MET A 1 21.59 -76.98 18.38
N LYS A 2 20.78 -76.08 18.96
CA LYS A 2 19.86 -75.24 18.24
C LYS A 2 20.50 -73.85 17.99
N ARG A 3 20.74 -73.47 16.71
CA ARG A 3 21.28 -72.15 16.35
C ARG A 3 20.11 -71.16 16.21
N TRP A 4 20.07 -70.13 17.02
CA TRP A 4 19.15 -68.99 16.92
C TRP A 4 19.76 -67.97 15.95
N ALA A 5 19.09 -67.67 14.84
CA ALA A 5 19.46 -66.56 13.96
C ALA A 5 18.73 -65.30 14.42
N VAL A 6 19.49 -64.31 14.84
CA VAL A 6 18.98 -62.97 15.20
C VAL A 6 18.94 -62.14 13.91
N ILE A 7 17.71 -61.78 13.45
CA ILE A 7 17.51 -60.90 12.32
C ILE A 7 17.48 -59.48 12.86
N PHE A 8 18.48 -58.68 12.52
CA PHE A 8 18.49 -57.22 12.75
C PHE A 8 17.69 -56.56 11.64
N VAL A 9 16.50 -56.01 11.97
CA VAL A 9 15.74 -55.13 11.09
C VAL A 9 16.21 -53.70 11.36
N THR A 10 17.01 -53.13 10.44
CA THR A 10 17.41 -51.74 10.47
C THR A 10 16.26 -50.91 9.88
N MET A 11 15.54 -50.20 10.74
CA MET A 11 14.52 -49.24 10.38
C MET A 11 15.18 -47.95 9.89
N LEU A 12 15.23 -47.73 8.56
CA LEU A 12 15.73 -46.49 7.96
C LEU A 12 14.66 -45.42 8.11
N SER A 13 14.79 -44.53 9.07
CA SER A 13 13.91 -43.36 9.25
C SER A 13 14.23 -42.30 8.20
N MET A 14 13.36 -42.17 7.19
CA MET A 14 13.43 -41.15 6.16
C MET A 14 12.91 -39.84 6.74
N THR A 15 13.81 -38.95 7.16
CA THR A 15 13.46 -37.60 7.63
C THR A 15 13.12 -36.77 6.43
N VAL A 16 11.84 -36.49 6.21
CA VAL A 16 11.37 -35.55 5.19
C VAL A 16 11.67 -34.12 5.69
N VAL A 17 12.71 -33.51 5.17
CA VAL A 17 13.00 -32.09 5.38
C VAL A 17 12.03 -31.29 4.50
N LEU A 18 10.99 -30.74 5.12
CA LEU A 18 10.11 -29.75 4.50
C LEU A 18 10.92 -28.45 4.33
N VAL A 19 11.49 -28.25 3.16
CA VAL A 19 12.07 -26.96 2.78
C VAL A 19 10.88 -26.02 2.56
N PRO A 20 10.77 -24.90 3.31
CA PRO A 20 9.74 -23.90 3.03
C PRO A 20 9.99 -23.36 1.62
N MET A 21 9.07 -23.61 0.69
CA MET A 21 9.09 -22.98 -0.63
C MET A 21 8.91 -21.50 -0.40
N ALA A 22 9.96 -20.71 -0.61
CA ALA A 22 9.86 -19.26 -0.65
C ALA A 22 8.86 -18.92 -1.77
N GLN A 23 7.70 -18.39 -1.40
CA GLN A 23 6.69 -18.00 -2.36
C GLN A 23 7.25 -16.82 -3.16
N ALA A 24 7.27 -16.96 -4.49
CA ALA A 24 7.75 -15.89 -5.37
C ALA A 24 6.90 -14.63 -5.15
N ALA A 25 7.56 -13.50 -4.96
CA ALA A 25 6.88 -12.22 -4.86
C ALA A 25 6.55 -11.72 -6.28
N ASP A 26 5.30 -11.34 -6.50
CA ASP A 26 4.84 -10.76 -7.76
C ASP A 26 5.14 -9.27 -7.78
N GLU A 27 5.71 -8.77 -8.86
CA GLU A 27 5.87 -7.33 -9.08
C GLU A 27 4.50 -6.71 -9.37
N VAL A 28 4.21 -5.60 -8.72
CA VAL A 28 2.98 -4.83 -8.88
C VAL A 28 3.31 -3.43 -9.35
N VAL A 29 2.62 -2.98 -10.40
CA VAL A 29 2.72 -1.61 -10.93
C VAL A 29 1.34 -1.08 -11.21
N GLY A 30 1.13 0.21 -10.96
CA GLY A 30 -0.14 0.85 -11.28
C GLY A 30 -0.10 2.35 -11.12
N ARG A 31 -1.25 2.96 -11.42
CA ARG A 31 -1.51 4.37 -11.22
C ARG A 31 -2.80 4.54 -10.45
N VAL A 32 -2.81 5.48 -9.53
CA VAL A 32 -4.02 5.95 -8.86
C VAL A 32 -4.30 7.39 -9.28
N VAL A 33 -5.57 7.71 -9.49
CA VAL A 33 -6.09 9.08 -9.62
C VAL A 33 -7.12 9.27 -8.52
N TYR A 34 -7.11 10.43 -7.86
CA TYR A 34 -8.01 10.67 -6.73
C TYR A 34 -8.29 12.15 -6.51
N HIS A 35 -9.39 12.39 -5.82
CA HIS A 35 -9.91 13.68 -5.45
C HIS A 35 -10.17 13.72 -3.95
N THR A 36 -9.88 14.86 -3.30
CA THR A 36 -10.17 15.06 -1.88
C THR A 36 -11.63 15.42 -1.69
N GLN A 37 -12.38 14.55 -1.03
CA GLN A 37 -13.81 14.72 -0.73
C GLN A 37 -14.03 15.62 0.47
N LYS A 38 -13.21 15.44 1.49
CA LYS A 38 -13.30 16.17 2.75
C LYS A 38 -11.90 16.44 3.29
N GLN A 39 -11.71 17.63 3.84
CA GLN A 39 -10.47 18.02 4.50
C GLN A 39 -10.77 18.92 5.69
N GLU A 40 -10.11 18.65 6.80
CA GLU A 40 -10.17 19.47 8.01
C GLU A 40 -8.74 19.77 8.46
N THR A 41 -8.49 21.01 8.85
CA THR A 41 -7.17 21.49 9.29
C THR A 41 -7.27 22.21 10.62
N MET A 42 -6.19 22.15 11.38
CA MET A 42 -6.02 22.85 12.64
C MET A 42 -4.62 23.49 12.65
N GLU A 43 -4.53 24.75 13.03
CA GLU A 43 -3.25 25.40 13.30
C GLU A 43 -2.65 24.83 14.61
N VAL A 44 -1.37 24.47 14.59
CA VAL A 44 -0.67 23.94 15.76
C VAL A 44 -0.34 25.05 16.75
N GLY A 45 -0.08 26.27 16.26
CA GLY A 45 0.15 27.46 17.09
C GLY A 45 1.58 27.64 17.56
N ASP A 46 2.51 26.79 17.18
CA ASP A 46 3.94 26.86 17.52
C ASP A 46 4.77 27.68 16.52
N GLY A 47 4.19 28.00 15.36
CA GLY A 47 4.83 28.79 14.33
C GLY A 47 3.89 29.09 13.16
N PRO A 48 4.24 30.08 12.31
CA PRO A 48 3.39 30.45 11.19
C PRO A 48 3.34 29.33 10.15
N GLY A 49 2.10 29.02 9.69
CA GLY A 49 1.87 28.05 8.63
C GLY A 49 2.04 26.59 9.04
N HIS A 50 2.21 26.30 10.34
CA HIS A 50 2.22 24.93 10.85
C HIS A 50 0.80 24.45 11.06
N ILE A 51 0.39 23.47 10.28
CA ILE A 51 -0.95 22.89 10.33
C ILE A 51 -0.89 21.36 10.43
N MET A 52 -1.78 20.81 11.21
CA MET A 52 -2.17 19.41 11.17
C MET A 52 -3.51 19.27 10.49
N GLY A 53 -3.74 18.15 9.82
CA GLY A 53 -5.03 17.94 9.19
C GLY A 53 -5.34 16.49 8.90
N VAL A 54 -6.60 16.25 8.62
CA VAL A 54 -7.13 14.97 8.13
C VAL A 54 -7.85 15.20 6.81
N ALA A 55 -7.76 14.22 5.92
CA ALA A 55 -8.48 14.27 4.65
C ALA A 55 -9.00 12.89 4.26
N GLN A 56 -10.14 12.89 3.61
CA GLN A 56 -10.71 11.73 2.94
C GLN A 56 -10.66 11.94 1.44
N GLN A 57 -10.13 10.95 0.74
CA GLN A 57 -9.98 10.96 -0.71
C GLN A 57 -10.67 9.75 -1.32
N SER A 58 -11.23 9.94 -2.50
CA SER A 58 -11.77 8.85 -3.33
C SER A 58 -11.21 8.91 -4.73
N GLY A 59 -11.16 7.76 -5.39
CA GLY A 59 -10.60 7.69 -6.74
C GLY A 59 -10.62 6.30 -7.34
N LEU A 60 -9.76 6.12 -8.34
CA LEU A 60 -9.60 4.86 -9.05
C LEU A 60 -8.13 4.44 -9.08
N THR A 61 -7.90 3.16 -8.89
CA THR A 61 -6.59 2.51 -9.06
C THR A 61 -6.60 1.68 -10.33
N PHE A 62 -5.63 1.89 -11.20
CA PHE A 62 -5.39 1.17 -12.44
C PHE A 62 -4.17 0.28 -12.25
N TYR A 63 -4.37 -1.03 -12.23
CA TYR A 63 -3.28 -1.99 -12.11
C TYR A 63 -2.77 -2.37 -13.49
N THR A 64 -1.49 -2.15 -13.75
CA THR A 64 -0.87 -2.43 -15.05
C THR A 64 0.04 -3.66 -15.02
N LYS A 65 0.45 -4.11 -13.83
CA LYS A 65 1.25 -5.31 -13.62
C LYS A 65 0.88 -5.98 -12.29
N GLY A 66 1.10 -7.30 -12.21
CA GLY A 66 0.83 -8.12 -11.02
C GLY A 66 -0.47 -8.90 -11.11
N PRO A 67 -0.89 -9.56 -10.02
CA PRO A 67 -2.09 -10.40 -9.98
C PRO A 67 -3.41 -9.68 -10.30
N ALA A 68 -3.46 -8.38 -10.12
CA ALA A 68 -4.60 -7.55 -10.49
C ALA A 68 -4.42 -6.82 -11.84
N SER A 69 -3.43 -7.18 -12.66
CA SER A 69 -3.14 -6.53 -13.95
C SER A 69 -4.36 -6.42 -14.85
N GLY A 70 -4.56 -5.25 -15.47
CA GLY A 70 -5.70 -4.94 -16.33
C GLY A 70 -7.00 -4.61 -15.59
N GLN A 71 -7.00 -4.63 -14.26
CA GLN A 71 -8.17 -4.32 -13.45
C GLN A 71 -8.16 -2.89 -12.96
N ILE A 72 -9.37 -2.39 -12.69
CA ILE A 72 -9.61 -1.11 -12.05
C ILE A 72 -10.31 -1.38 -10.73
N ALA A 73 -9.83 -0.74 -9.66
CA ALA A 73 -10.47 -0.76 -8.35
C ALA A 73 -10.93 0.64 -7.96
N THR A 74 -12.02 0.75 -7.21
CA THR A 74 -12.36 1.98 -6.53
C THR A 74 -11.48 2.13 -5.30
N ARG A 75 -10.99 3.35 -5.04
CA ARG A 75 -10.11 3.65 -3.91
C ARG A 75 -10.76 4.62 -2.94
N MET A 76 -10.65 4.30 -1.66
CA MET A 76 -10.89 5.22 -0.55
C MET A 76 -9.62 5.33 0.27
N ALA A 77 -9.23 6.57 0.60
CA ALA A 77 -8.08 6.83 1.44
C ALA A 77 -8.44 7.83 2.54
N ASN A 78 -8.03 7.53 3.76
CA ASN A 78 -8.08 8.45 4.89
C ASN A 78 -6.65 8.76 5.29
N LEU A 79 -6.29 10.02 5.28
CA LEU A 79 -4.95 10.44 5.60
C LEU A 79 -4.94 11.52 6.68
N TYR A 80 -3.86 11.56 7.43
CA TYR A 80 -3.50 12.69 8.26
C TYR A 80 -2.14 13.22 7.84
N TYR A 81 -1.94 14.51 8.02
CA TYR A 81 -0.71 15.19 7.66
C TYR A 81 -0.34 16.23 8.72
N ASP A 82 0.95 16.47 8.77
CA ASP A 82 1.61 17.44 9.64
C ASP A 82 2.61 18.21 8.76
N VAL A 83 2.33 19.49 8.53
CA VAL A 83 3.02 20.25 7.49
C VAL A 83 3.23 21.70 7.93
N VAL A 84 4.37 22.25 7.53
CA VAL A 84 4.69 23.68 7.64
C VAL A 84 4.69 24.28 6.23
N ASN A 85 3.85 25.28 5.99
CA ASN A 85 3.66 25.87 4.66
C ASN A 85 3.37 24.81 3.57
N TRP A 86 2.53 23.85 3.88
CA TRP A 86 2.15 22.71 3.03
C TRP A 86 3.29 21.74 2.69
N LYS A 87 4.43 21.85 3.33
CA LYS A 87 5.54 20.90 3.21
C LYS A 87 5.66 20.09 4.50
N GLY A 88 5.68 18.76 4.39
CA GLY A 88 5.82 17.89 5.56
C GLY A 88 5.45 16.45 5.27
N ASN A 89 5.03 15.76 6.31
CA ASN A 89 4.77 14.33 6.27
C ASN A 89 3.28 14.04 6.25
N PHE A 90 2.92 12.88 5.69
CA PHE A 90 1.58 12.33 5.80
C PHE A 90 1.62 10.82 6.00
N ARG A 91 0.53 10.31 6.54
CA ARG A 91 0.21 8.88 6.59
C ARG A 91 -1.20 8.66 6.09
N ALA A 92 -1.41 7.58 5.35
CA ALA A 92 -2.70 7.21 4.79
C ALA A 92 -3.04 5.76 5.11
N TYR A 93 -4.34 5.51 5.29
CA TYR A 93 -4.96 4.19 5.31
C TYR A 93 -5.88 4.10 4.10
N ILE A 94 -5.70 3.07 3.31
CA ILE A 94 -6.25 3.00 1.96
C ILE A 94 -6.94 1.66 1.79
N VAL A 95 -8.09 1.66 1.12
CA VAL A 95 -8.81 0.46 0.69
C VAL A 95 -9.09 0.56 -0.80
N ASP A 96 -8.63 -0.43 -1.54
CA ASP A 96 -9.02 -0.65 -2.93
C ASP A 96 -10.09 -1.75 -2.97
N THR A 97 -11.25 -1.47 -3.59
CA THR A 97 -12.34 -2.41 -3.75
C THR A 97 -12.49 -2.76 -5.24
N PHE A 98 -12.43 -4.02 -5.55
CA PHE A 98 -12.54 -4.57 -6.90
C PHE A 98 -13.99 -4.89 -7.28
N GLN A 99 -14.24 -5.12 -8.56
CA GLN A 99 -15.58 -5.38 -9.09
C GLN A 99 -16.27 -6.62 -8.47
N ASP A 100 -15.48 -7.62 -8.06
CA ASP A 100 -15.96 -8.83 -7.39
C ASP A 100 -16.18 -8.67 -5.88
N GLY A 101 -16.03 -7.47 -5.35
CA GLY A 101 -16.15 -7.15 -3.93
C GLY A 101 -14.89 -7.47 -3.09
N SER A 102 -13.85 -8.07 -3.69
CA SER A 102 -12.58 -8.28 -2.99
C SER A 102 -11.89 -6.96 -2.68
N THR A 103 -11.14 -6.90 -1.57
CA THR A 103 -10.45 -5.69 -1.15
C THR A 103 -8.96 -5.90 -0.94
N LEU A 104 -8.17 -4.84 -1.16
CA LEU A 104 -6.79 -4.71 -0.70
C LEU A 104 -6.69 -3.52 0.26
N ILE A 105 -6.00 -3.72 1.37
CA ILE A 105 -5.86 -2.73 2.45
C ILE A 105 -4.39 -2.34 2.56
N TYR A 106 -4.13 -1.02 2.60
CA TYR A 106 -2.78 -0.47 2.62
C TYR A 106 -2.60 0.51 3.78
N SER A 107 -1.35 0.60 4.25
CA SER A 107 -0.84 1.73 4.99
C SER A 107 0.25 2.41 4.15
N ALA A 108 0.23 3.72 4.04
CA ALA A 108 1.22 4.47 3.29
C ALA A 108 1.76 5.63 4.13
N THR A 109 3.04 5.95 3.96
CA THR A 109 3.70 7.11 4.55
C THR A 109 4.49 7.84 3.49
N GLY A 110 4.53 9.16 3.57
CA GLY A 110 5.25 9.93 2.58
C GLY A 110 5.42 11.39 2.97
N THR A 111 6.02 12.12 2.05
CA THR A 111 6.21 13.56 2.15
C THR A 111 5.44 14.28 1.06
N ILE A 112 5.00 15.48 1.35
CA ILE A 112 4.42 16.41 0.40
C ILE A 112 5.30 17.65 0.31
N THR A 113 5.57 18.14 -0.91
CA THR A 113 6.39 19.31 -1.18
C THR A 113 5.67 20.20 -2.19
N PRO A 114 5.28 21.41 -1.83
CA PRO A 114 4.69 22.39 -2.76
C PRO A 114 5.63 22.72 -3.90
N VAL A 115 5.08 23.01 -5.08
CA VAL A 115 5.80 23.44 -6.28
C VAL A 115 5.24 24.77 -6.76
N GLY A 116 6.15 25.71 -7.05
CA GLY A 116 5.76 27.03 -7.55
C GLY A 116 4.95 27.85 -6.54
N ASP A 117 3.76 28.26 -6.93
CA ASP A 117 2.82 29.08 -6.13
C ASP A 117 2.06 28.26 -5.05
N GLY A 118 2.37 26.96 -4.90
CA GLY A 118 1.72 26.07 -3.94
C GLY A 118 0.41 25.45 -4.41
N ASN A 119 -0.11 25.81 -5.58
CA ASN A 119 -1.28 25.15 -6.17
C ASN A 119 -0.99 23.71 -6.59
N ARG A 120 0.26 23.44 -6.95
CA ARG A 120 0.78 22.09 -7.21
C ARG A 120 1.62 21.59 -6.05
N ALA A 121 1.70 20.29 -5.90
CA ALA A 121 2.63 19.66 -4.95
C ALA A 121 3.07 18.30 -5.49
N VAL A 122 4.32 17.95 -5.24
CA VAL A 122 4.85 16.60 -5.44
C VAL A 122 4.75 15.84 -4.13
N PHE A 123 4.41 14.57 -4.19
CA PHE A 123 4.44 13.68 -3.05
C PHE A 123 5.06 12.34 -3.43
N GLU A 124 5.79 11.78 -2.48
CA GLU A 124 6.44 10.49 -2.63
C GLU A 124 6.54 9.77 -1.30
N GLY A 125 6.65 8.46 -1.35
CA GLY A 125 6.72 7.66 -0.12
C GLY A 125 6.71 6.17 -0.36
N THR A 126 6.38 5.46 0.71
CA THR A 126 6.29 3.99 0.73
C THR A 126 4.90 3.55 1.14
N TYR A 127 4.54 2.34 0.73
CA TYR A 127 3.31 1.68 1.18
C TYR A 127 3.57 0.24 1.56
N GLU A 128 2.68 -0.28 2.41
CA GLU A 128 2.59 -1.70 2.75
C GLU A 128 1.15 -2.18 2.55
N ILE A 129 0.99 -3.38 1.98
CA ILE A 129 -0.27 -4.11 2.00
C ILE A 129 -0.38 -4.77 3.38
N THR A 130 -1.32 -4.29 4.18
CA THR A 130 -1.53 -4.75 5.56
C THR A 130 -2.57 -5.84 5.66
N GLY A 131 -3.40 -6.01 4.61
CA GLY A 131 -4.43 -7.02 4.53
C GLY A 131 -5.24 -6.97 3.25
N GLY A 132 -6.29 -7.78 3.19
CA GLY A 132 -7.26 -7.84 2.12
C GLY A 132 -8.34 -8.87 2.43
N GLU A 133 -9.41 -8.83 1.64
CA GLU A 133 -10.54 -9.76 1.75
C GLU A 133 -10.82 -10.41 0.39
N GLY A 134 -11.57 -11.52 0.41
CA GLY A 134 -11.89 -12.28 -0.78
C GLY A 134 -10.64 -12.93 -1.39
N ARG A 135 -10.40 -12.74 -2.67
CA ARG A 135 -9.23 -13.33 -3.35
C ARG A 135 -7.88 -12.79 -2.84
N PHE A 136 -7.88 -11.68 -2.11
CA PHE A 136 -6.68 -11.06 -1.55
C PHE A 136 -6.48 -11.36 -0.05
N GLU A 137 -7.27 -12.26 0.53
CA GLU A 137 -7.08 -12.70 1.91
C GLU A 137 -5.65 -13.20 2.15
N GLY A 138 -5.01 -12.68 3.20
CA GLY A 138 -3.64 -13.00 3.57
C GLY A 138 -2.54 -12.35 2.71
N LYS A 139 -2.91 -11.56 1.69
CA LYS A 139 -1.93 -10.83 0.87
C LYS A 139 -1.14 -9.83 1.72
N LYS A 140 0.14 -9.77 1.44
CA LYS A 140 1.13 -8.83 1.97
C LYS A 140 1.87 -8.20 0.80
N GLY A 141 2.48 -7.06 1.04
CA GLY A 141 3.27 -6.40 0.00
C GLY A 141 3.84 -5.09 0.50
N LYS A 142 4.75 -4.55 -0.28
CA LYS A 142 5.35 -3.25 -0.03
C LYS A 142 5.85 -2.64 -1.33
N GLY A 143 5.95 -1.33 -1.33
CA GLY A 143 6.44 -0.61 -2.49
C GLY A 143 6.62 0.88 -2.24
N THR A 144 6.82 1.59 -3.33
CA THR A 144 6.98 3.04 -3.35
C THR A 144 5.94 3.66 -4.25
N PHE A 145 5.67 4.92 -4.04
CA PHE A 145 4.83 5.74 -4.90
C PHE A 145 5.43 7.13 -5.08
N LYS A 146 5.12 7.73 -6.22
CA LYS A 146 5.42 9.13 -6.51
C LYS A 146 4.28 9.73 -7.33
N GLY A 147 3.91 10.96 -7.01
CA GLY A 147 2.78 11.59 -7.67
C GLY A 147 2.75 13.11 -7.50
N GLU A 148 1.70 13.69 -8.05
CA GLU A 148 1.48 15.13 -8.00
C GLU A 148 0.02 15.45 -7.70
N ARG A 149 -0.17 16.48 -6.90
CA ARG A 149 -1.41 17.23 -6.86
C ARG A 149 -1.35 18.31 -7.95
N ILE A 150 -2.27 18.23 -8.88
CA ILE A 150 -2.33 19.14 -10.04
C ILE A 150 -3.37 20.25 -9.89
N GLY A 151 -4.30 20.09 -8.96
CA GLY A 151 -5.33 21.07 -8.63
C GLY A 151 -5.06 21.78 -7.29
N SER A 152 -5.71 22.92 -7.11
CA SER A 152 -5.65 23.66 -5.84
C SER A 152 -6.26 22.83 -4.70
N PRO A 153 -5.67 22.83 -3.50
CA PRO A 153 -6.29 22.22 -2.32
C PRO A 153 -7.69 22.76 -2.03
N LYS A 154 -7.94 24.03 -2.37
CA LYS A 154 -9.25 24.69 -2.18
C LYS A 154 -10.36 24.13 -3.06
N THR A 155 -10.02 23.46 -4.16
CA THR A 155 -10.96 22.88 -5.12
C THR A 155 -10.89 21.35 -5.16
N GLY A 156 -10.49 20.70 -4.06
CA GLY A 156 -10.40 19.26 -3.91
C GLY A 156 -9.08 18.62 -4.33
N GLY A 157 -8.16 19.41 -4.93
CA GLY A 157 -6.78 18.97 -5.15
C GLY A 157 -6.64 17.69 -5.94
N ASP A 158 -7.17 17.64 -7.18
CA ASP A 158 -7.01 16.48 -8.06
C ASP A 158 -5.55 16.03 -8.13
N SER A 159 -5.34 14.74 -7.99
CA SER A 159 -4.02 14.16 -7.81
C SER A 159 -3.89 12.82 -8.52
N TYR A 160 -2.66 12.47 -8.85
CA TYR A 160 -2.32 11.11 -9.29
C TYR A 160 -1.03 10.64 -8.62
N ALA A 161 -0.85 9.34 -8.55
CA ALA A 161 0.42 8.72 -8.18
C ALA A 161 0.66 7.45 -8.99
N ASP A 162 1.89 7.27 -9.42
CA ASP A 162 2.40 6.00 -9.90
C ASP A 162 2.97 5.21 -8.73
N PHE A 163 2.72 3.93 -8.68
CA PHE A 163 3.25 3.05 -7.66
C PHE A 163 3.88 1.80 -8.25
N THR A 164 4.91 1.30 -7.58
CA THR A 164 5.56 0.04 -7.87
C THR A 164 5.94 -0.67 -6.59
N GLY A 165 5.94 -1.98 -6.62
CA GLY A 165 6.29 -2.78 -5.46
C GLY A 165 6.24 -4.27 -5.72
N THR A 166 6.15 -5.02 -4.65
CA THR A 166 6.00 -6.48 -4.67
C THR A 166 4.89 -6.91 -3.73
N GLU A 167 4.18 -7.98 -4.11
CA GLU A 167 3.20 -8.62 -3.25
C GLU A 167 3.45 -10.12 -3.17
N TRP A 168 3.04 -10.72 -2.05
CA TRP A 168 3.15 -12.16 -1.76
C TRP A 168 2.00 -12.60 -0.86
N LYS A 169 1.83 -13.90 -0.69
CA LYS A 169 0.85 -14.48 0.23
C LYS A 169 1.54 -15.19 1.38
#